data_7b33dd572b3e77561d151134aa513965
#
_entry.id   7b33dd572b3e77561d151134aa513965
#
_cell.length_a   1.000
_cell.length_b   1.000
_cell.length_c   1.000
_cell.angle_alpha   90.00
_cell.angle_beta   90.00
_cell.angle_gamma   90.00
#
_symmetry.space_group_name_H-M   'P 1'
#
loop_
_entity.id
_entity.type
_entity.pdbx_description
1 polymer ?
#
loop_
_entity_poly.entity_id
_entity_poly.type
_entity_poly.pdbx_seq_one_letter_code
_entity_poly.pdbx_strand_id
1 'polypeptide(L)'
;YWFETGSPSFLINLIKERNYYVPQLEHIVITDDQLGAFDIEKINFEVLLYQSGYLTIDRVFNVGSRTMYELKIPNLEVKTSLNDRIFTMITDSLQEGVSLQNNTYIALMKADMDGIKNALYTLFASLPYQNYVNNNISIYEGFYASVTYAFLASLGVPLIGEDTTNRGRIDLTLNIEQKIYIIEFKVGSGNALQQIKEKKYYEKYRHLNKDIYIVGINFDEQERNISGFTWEAF
;
A
#
# COMPACT_ATOMS: atom_id res chain seq x y z
N TYR A 1 4.23 3.22 -22.39
CA TYR A 1 4.88 2.56 -23.55
C TYR A 1 5.99 1.60 -23.12
N TRP A 2 6.83 1.88 -22.14
CA TRP A 2 7.88 0.93 -21.71
C TRP A 2 7.39 -0.20 -20.82
N PHE A 3 6.21 -0.08 -20.19
CA PHE A 3 5.54 -1.13 -19.45
C PHE A 3 5.04 -2.31 -20.30
N GLU A 4 4.84 -2.11 -21.60
CA GLU A 4 4.39 -3.17 -22.52
C GLU A 4 5.50 -4.13 -22.91
N THR A 5 6.77 -3.69 -22.89
CA THR A 5 7.92 -4.46 -23.37
C THR A 5 8.73 -5.13 -22.26
N GLY A 6 8.59 -4.70 -21.02
CA GLY A 6 9.27 -5.25 -19.84
C GLY A 6 8.27 -5.76 -18.83
N SER A 7 7.57 -6.87 -19.12
CA SER A 7 6.60 -7.43 -18.16
C SER A 7 7.28 -7.73 -16.83
N PRO A 8 6.91 -7.05 -15.73
CA PRO A 8 7.53 -7.26 -14.43
C PRO A 8 7.01 -8.52 -13.74
N SER A 9 6.50 -9.50 -14.50
CA SER A 9 5.94 -10.73 -13.95
C SER A 9 6.91 -11.42 -12.97
N PHE A 10 8.21 -11.37 -13.27
CA PHE A 10 9.23 -11.85 -12.35
C PHE A 10 9.29 -11.03 -11.05
N LEU A 11 9.27 -9.69 -11.14
CA LEU A 11 9.27 -8.80 -9.95
C LEU A 11 8.02 -9.00 -9.10
N ILE A 12 6.88 -9.15 -9.78
CA ILE A 12 5.59 -9.34 -9.12
C ILE A 12 5.52 -10.72 -8.44
N ASN A 13 6.07 -11.75 -9.08
CA ASN A 13 6.22 -13.08 -8.45
C ASN A 13 7.11 -13.00 -7.20
N LEU A 14 8.20 -12.23 -7.22
CA LEU A 14 9.05 -12.02 -6.04
C LEU A 14 8.30 -11.32 -4.89
N ILE A 15 7.44 -10.34 -5.19
CA ILE A 15 6.58 -9.69 -4.19
C ILE A 15 5.70 -10.75 -3.51
N LYS A 16 5.08 -11.63 -4.30
CA LYS A 16 4.21 -12.70 -3.81
C LYS A 16 4.98 -13.74 -3.00
N GLU A 17 6.08 -14.25 -3.52
CA GLU A 17 6.90 -15.29 -2.90
C GLU A 17 7.53 -14.84 -1.58
N ARG A 18 7.93 -13.57 -1.50
CA ARG A 18 8.57 -12.99 -0.31
C ARG A 18 7.58 -12.38 0.67
N ASN A 19 6.27 -12.40 0.39
CA ASN A 19 5.25 -11.68 1.17
C ASN A 19 5.67 -10.22 1.42
N TYR A 20 6.17 -9.56 0.37
CA TYR A 20 6.74 -8.22 0.48
C TYR A 20 5.68 -7.22 0.94
N TYR A 21 6.04 -6.40 1.93
CA TYR A 21 5.18 -5.34 2.42
C TYR A 21 5.18 -4.16 1.44
N VAL A 22 4.20 -4.10 0.55
CA VAL A 22 4.16 -3.15 -0.57
C VAL A 22 4.23 -1.67 -0.16
N PRO A 23 3.60 -1.21 0.94
CA PRO A 23 3.75 0.17 1.40
C PRO A 23 5.21 0.58 1.69
N GLN A 24 6.09 -0.38 2.01
CA GLN A 24 7.51 -0.11 2.25
C GLN A 24 8.24 0.44 1.02
N LEU A 25 7.69 0.26 -0.19
CA LEU A 25 8.25 0.85 -1.41
C LEU A 25 8.35 2.39 -1.38
N GLU A 26 7.64 3.03 -0.47
CA GLU A 26 7.71 4.48 -0.24
C GLU A 26 8.96 4.91 0.57
N HIS A 27 9.60 3.96 1.27
CA HIS A 27 10.65 4.27 2.27
C HIS A 27 11.79 3.25 2.23
N ILE A 28 12.48 3.20 1.10
CA ILE A 28 13.60 2.28 0.90
C ILE A 28 14.92 3.03 1.12
N VAL A 29 15.78 2.51 1.98
CA VAL A 29 17.14 2.99 2.15
C VAL A 29 18.09 1.83 1.93
N ILE A 30 19.04 1.97 1.00
CA ILE A 30 20.07 0.97 0.68
C ILE A 30 21.47 1.57 0.79
N THR A 31 22.46 0.70 0.99
CA THR A 31 23.87 1.07 1.00
C THR A 31 24.48 1.00 -0.40
N ASP A 32 25.64 1.64 -0.58
CA ASP A 32 26.45 1.55 -1.80
C ASP A 32 26.80 0.10 -2.16
N ASP A 33 27.19 -0.70 -1.16
CA ASP A 33 27.48 -2.12 -1.33
C ASP A 33 26.27 -2.92 -1.84
N GLN A 34 25.07 -2.61 -1.34
CA GLN A 34 23.83 -3.24 -1.80
C GLN A 34 23.49 -2.84 -3.22
N LEU A 35 23.65 -1.54 -3.56
CA LEU A 35 23.38 -1.02 -4.90
C LEU A 35 24.30 -1.64 -5.96
N GLY A 36 25.56 -1.90 -5.61
CA GLY A 36 26.59 -2.51 -6.47
C GLY A 36 26.61 -4.05 -6.46
N ALA A 37 25.88 -4.70 -5.57
CA ALA A 37 25.90 -6.15 -5.44
C ALA A 37 25.03 -6.82 -6.52
N PHE A 38 25.69 -7.47 -7.48
CA PHE A 38 25.09 -8.32 -8.50
C PHE A 38 25.30 -9.80 -8.16
N ASP A 39 24.69 -10.26 -7.07
CA ASP A 39 24.67 -11.70 -6.77
C ASP A 39 23.37 -12.30 -7.30
N ILE A 40 23.47 -13.07 -8.38
CA ILE A 40 22.32 -13.69 -9.06
C ILE A 40 21.56 -14.65 -8.12
N GLU A 41 22.23 -15.22 -7.12
CA GLU A 41 21.63 -16.15 -6.16
C GLU A 41 20.92 -15.41 -4.99
N LYS A 42 21.28 -14.16 -4.75
CA LYS A 42 20.72 -13.32 -3.66
C LYS A 42 20.28 -11.94 -4.18
N ILE A 43 19.47 -11.96 -5.24
CA ILE A 43 18.98 -10.72 -5.84
C ILE A 43 18.25 -9.88 -4.78
N ASN A 44 18.79 -8.70 -4.48
CA ASN A 44 18.10 -7.72 -3.68
C ASN A 44 16.95 -7.16 -4.51
N PHE A 45 15.73 -7.34 -4.02
CA PHE A 45 14.50 -6.95 -4.70
C PHE A 45 14.45 -5.43 -5.00
N GLU A 46 14.89 -4.62 -4.06
CA GLU A 46 14.91 -3.16 -4.16
C GLU A 46 15.89 -2.71 -5.25
N VAL A 47 17.03 -3.38 -5.37
CA VAL A 47 18.02 -3.11 -6.42
C VAL A 47 17.46 -3.47 -7.81
N LEU A 48 16.72 -4.57 -7.92
CA LEU A 48 16.02 -4.92 -9.16
C LEU A 48 14.98 -3.87 -9.57
N LEU A 49 14.17 -3.39 -8.62
CA LEU A 49 13.21 -2.33 -8.86
C LEU A 49 13.90 -1.05 -9.32
N TYR A 50 15.04 -0.70 -8.72
CA TYR A 50 15.84 0.44 -9.13
C TYR A 50 16.41 0.27 -10.55
N GLN A 51 17.01 -0.86 -10.86
CA GLN A 51 17.60 -1.13 -12.16
C GLN A 51 16.57 -1.24 -13.29
N SER A 52 15.39 -1.73 -12.97
CA SER A 52 14.26 -1.79 -13.91
C SER A 52 13.47 -0.49 -14.02
N GLY A 53 13.87 0.57 -13.30
CA GLY A 53 13.27 1.90 -13.40
C GLY A 53 11.97 2.09 -12.60
N TYR A 54 11.59 1.12 -11.76
CA TYR A 54 10.45 1.29 -10.84
C TYR A 54 10.78 2.15 -9.64
N LEU A 55 12.07 2.24 -9.29
CA LEU A 55 12.58 3.15 -8.27
C LEU A 55 13.62 4.08 -8.86
N THR A 56 13.79 5.23 -8.24
CA THR A 56 14.85 6.20 -8.50
C THR A 56 15.44 6.69 -7.20
N ILE A 57 16.64 7.28 -7.25
CA ILE A 57 17.27 7.90 -6.08
C ILE A 57 16.52 9.20 -5.77
N ASP A 58 16.01 9.33 -4.55
CA ASP A 58 15.48 10.57 -4.00
C ASP A 58 16.57 11.39 -3.35
N ARG A 59 17.37 10.76 -2.50
CA ARG A 59 18.39 11.42 -1.72
C ARG A 59 19.62 10.52 -1.49
N VAL A 60 20.80 11.13 -1.46
CA VAL A 60 22.05 10.48 -1.06
C VAL A 60 22.56 11.16 0.20
N PHE A 61 22.95 10.37 1.19
CA PHE A 61 23.50 10.87 2.44
C PHE A 61 24.50 9.89 3.05
N ASN A 62 25.32 10.38 4.00
CA ASN A 62 26.33 9.54 4.65
C ASN A 62 25.94 9.24 6.10
N VAL A 63 26.15 7.98 6.51
CA VAL A 63 26.07 7.55 7.89
C VAL A 63 27.44 6.99 8.28
N GLY A 64 28.21 7.81 9.00
CA GLY A 64 29.64 7.54 9.21
C GLY A 64 30.40 7.51 7.88
N SER A 65 31.09 6.41 7.59
CA SER A 65 31.83 6.19 6.34
C SER A 65 31.00 5.55 5.22
N ARG A 66 29.72 5.26 5.45
CA ARG A 66 28.86 4.57 4.48
C ARG A 66 27.99 5.55 3.73
N THR A 67 27.95 5.44 2.40
CA THR A 67 26.99 6.15 1.56
C THR A 67 25.66 5.39 1.56
N MET A 68 24.58 6.13 1.79
CA MET A 68 23.21 5.64 1.82
C MET A 68 22.41 6.28 0.71
N TYR A 69 21.56 5.50 0.07
CA TYR A 69 20.65 5.93 -0.98
C TYR A 69 19.22 5.73 -0.51
N GLU A 70 18.46 6.82 -0.42
CA GLU A 70 17.03 6.77 -0.24
C GLU A 70 16.38 6.68 -1.62
N LEU A 71 15.58 5.64 -1.83
CA LEU A 71 14.90 5.37 -3.10
C LEU A 71 13.43 5.73 -2.98
N LYS A 72 12.85 6.18 -4.10
CA LYS A 72 11.42 6.42 -4.25
C LYS A 72 10.89 5.96 -5.59
N ILE A 73 9.58 5.80 -5.69
CA ILE A 73 8.89 5.64 -6.98
C ILE A 73 8.99 6.96 -7.76
N PRO A 74 9.41 6.97 -9.04
CA PRO A 74 9.74 8.18 -9.78
C PRO A 74 8.59 9.18 -9.90
N ASN A 75 7.40 8.69 -10.17
CA ASN A 75 6.20 9.50 -10.42
C ASN A 75 4.90 8.69 -10.25
N LEU A 76 3.77 9.38 -10.36
CA LEU A 76 2.45 8.78 -10.19
C LEU A 76 2.13 7.73 -11.28
N GLU A 77 2.59 7.92 -12.51
CA GLU A 77 2.37 6.97 -13.61
C GLU A 77 3.02 5.61 -13.30
N VAL A 78 4.29 5.62 -12.90
CA VAL A 78 5.02 4.41 -12.49
C VAL A 78 4.36 3.76 -11.28
N LYS A 79 3.96 4.56 -10.29
CA LYS A 79 3.27 4.08 -9.09
C LYS A 79 1.95 3.38 -9.44
N THR A 80 1.11 4.03 -10.22
CA THR A 80 -0.20 3.50 -10.64
C THR A 80 -0.01 2.21 -11.43
N SER A 81 0.86 2.21 -12.43
CA SER A 81 1.10 1.04 -13.29
C SER A 81 1.68 -0.15 -12.54
N LEU A 82 2.62 0.08 -11.62
CA LEU A 82 3.19 -1.00 -10.77
C LEU A 82 2.10 -1.62 -9.89
N ASN A 83 1.33 -0.77 -9.22
CA ASN A 83 0.29 -1.23 -8.30
C ASN A 83 -0.90 -1.88 -9.02
N ASP A 84 -1.26 -1.42 -10.21
CA ASP A 84 -2.27 -2.06 -11.05
C ASP A 84 -1.84 -3.49 -11.45
N ARG A 85 -0.56 -3.70 -11.75
CA ARG A 85 -0.01 -5.04 -12.00
C ARG A 85 0.00 -5.92 -10.75
N ILE A 86 0.40 -5.38 -9.61
CA ILE A 86 0.34 -6.08 -8.33
C ILE A 86 -1.11 -6.47 -8.03
N PHE A 87 -2.04 -5.54 -8.16
CA PHE A 87 -3.46 -5.74 -7.94
C PHE A 87 -4.03 -6.84 -8.86
N THR A 88 -3.79 -6.73 -10.16
CA THR A 88 -4.24 -7.73 -11.15
C THR A 88 -3.76 -9.14 -10.80
N MET A 89 -2.50 -9.27 -10.37
CA MET A 89 -1.96 -10.58 -10.01
C MET A 89 -2.52 -11.13 -8.70
N ILE A 90 -2.80 -10.26 -7.73
CA ILE A 90 -3.38 -10.68 -6.45
C ILE A 90 -4.83 -11.15 -6.63
N THR A 91 -5.59 -10.50 -7.51
CA THR A 91 -7.01 -10.79 -7.74
C THR A 91 -7.27 -11.84 -8.81
N ASP A 92 -6.27 -12.15 -9.65
CA ASP A 92 -6.38 -13.06 -10.79
C ASP A 92 -7.52 -12.73 -11.79
N SER A 93 -7.98 -11.47 -11.81
CA SER A 93 -9.12 -10.99 -12.62
C SER A 93 -8.93 -9.56 -13.10
N LEU A 94 -9.02 -9.34 -14.42
CA LEU A 94 -8.92 -8.02 -15.05
C LEU A 94 -10.28 -7.30 -15.19
N GLN A 95 -11.38 -8.01 -15.44
CA GLN A 95 -12.65 -7.36 -15.80
C GLN A 95 -13.46 -6.87 -14.60
N GLU A 96 -13.52 -7.63 -13.54
CA GLU A 96 -14.19 -7.22 -12.30
C GLU A 96 -13.41 -6.13 -11.57
N GLY A 97 -12.09 -6.14 -11.71
CA GLY A 97 -11.17 -5.16 -11.12
C GLY A 97 -11.47 -3.72 -11.53
N VAL A 98 -11.68 -3.46 -12.84
CA VAL A 98 -11.95 -2.11 -13.37
C VAL A 98 -13.26 -1.52 -12.81
N SER A 99 -14.31 -2.33 -12.71
CA SER A 99 -15.59 -1.88 -12.14
C SER A 99 -15.44 -1.55 -10.65
N LEU A 100 -14.73 -2.39 -9.91
CA LEU A 100 -14.46 -2.18 -8.49
C LEU A 100 -13.61 -0.92 -8.26
N GLN A 101 -12.56 -0.71 -9.05
CA GLN A 101 -11.72 0.49 -9.03
C GLN A 101 -12.55 1.76 -9.26
N ASN A 102 -13.37 1.80 -10.32
CA ASN A 102 -14.21 2.95 -10.64
C ASN A 102 -15.21 3.27 -9.52
N ASN A 103 -15.89 2.25 -9.00
CA ASN A 103 -16.85 2.43 -7.92
C ASN A 103 -16.18 2.93 -6.64
N THR A 104 -14.99 2.42 -6.32
CA THR A 104 -14.21 2.87 -5.17
C THR A 104 -13.75 4.31 -5.33
N TYR A 105 -13.26 4.69 -6.51
CA TYR A 105 -12.89 6.07 -6.80
C TYR A 105 -14.08 7.03 -6.58
N ILE A 106 -15.25 6.69 -7.12
CA ILE A 106 -16.47 7.49 -6.94
C ILE A 106 -16.88 7.58 -5.47
N ALA A 107 -16.79 6.49 -4.71
CA ALA A 107 -17.10 6.47 -3.29
C ALA A 107 -16.14 7.36 -2.48
N LEU A 108 -14.84 7.30 -2.76
CA LEU A 108 -13.84 8.17 -2.15
C LEU A 108 -14.10 9.65 -2.46
N MET A 109 -14.42 9.98 -3.71
CA MET A 109 -14.75 11.34 -4.12
C MET A 109 -15.96 11.92 -3.38
N LYS A 110 -16.95 11.08 -3.08
CA LYS A 110 -18.20 11.47 -2.40
C LYS A 110 -18.15 11.34 -0.87
N ALA A 111 -17.09 10.79 -0.30
CA ALA A 111 -17.00 10.34 1.09
C ALA A 111 -18.15 9.36 1.46
N ASP A 112 -18.50 8.50 0.52
CA ASP A 112 -19.45 7.42 0.74
C ASP A 112 -18.75 6.25 1.47
N MET A 113 -18.81 6.29 2.81
CA MET A 113 -18.13 5.32 3.66
C MET A 113 -18.67 3.89 3.51
N ASP A 114 -19.97 3.75 3.26
CA ASP A 114 -20.58 2.44 2.99
C ASP A 114 -20.13 1.90 1.64
N GLY A 115 -20.04 2.75 0.62
CA GLY A 115 -19.49 2.41 -0.69
C GLY A 115 -18.03 1.97 -0.60
N ILE A 116 -17.18 2.67 0.17
CA ILE A 116 -15.77 2.33 0.42
C ILE A 116 -15.68 0.98 1.14
N LYS A 117 -16.46 0.80 2.22
CA LYS A 117 -16.52 -0.47 2.96
C LYS A 117 -16.88 -1.64 2.08
N ASN A 118 -17.96 -1.50 1.29
CA ASN A 118 -18.46 -2.56 0.42
C ASN A 118 -17.44 -2.90 -0.68
N ALA A 119 -16.77 -1.90 -1.24
CA ALA A 119 -15.71 -2.11 -2.23
C ALA A 119 -14.53 -2.90 -1.66
N LEU A 120 -14.05 -2.53 -0.49
CA LEU A 120 -12.96 -3.25 0.18
C LEU A 120 -13.40 -4.65 0.61
N TYR A 121 -14.63 -4.82 1.11
CA TYR A 121 -15.17 -6.14 1.45
C TYR A 121 -15.21 -7.05 0.22
N THR A 122 -15.68 -6.53 -0.92
CA THR A 122 -15.71 -7.25 -2.20
C THR A 122 -14.31 -7.60 -2.68
N LEU A 123 -13.36 -6.66 -2.55
CA LEU A 123 -11.95 -6.90 -2.87
C LEU A 123 -11.43 -8.16 -2.15
N PHE A 124 -11.55 -8.21 -0.82
CA PHE A 124 -11.04 -9.34 -0.04
C PHE A 124 -11.82 -10.64 -0.28
N ALA A 125 -13.13 -10.55 -0.53
CA ALA A 125 -13.93 -11.71 -0.91
C ALA A 125 -13.54 -12.30 -2.28
N SER A 126 -12.99 -11.50 -3.18
CA SER A 126 -12.57 -11.94 -4.52
C SER A 126 -11.15 -12.51 -4.58
N LEU A 127 -10.37 -12.42 -3.48
CA LEU A 127 -9.01 -12.93 -3.47
C LEU A 127 -8.98 -14.46 -3.57
N PRO A 128 -8.16 -15.03 -4.48
CA PRO A 128 -8.05 -16.47 -4.63
C PRO A 128 -7.64 -17.16 -3.33
N TYR A 129 -8.30 -18.25 -2.99
CA TYR A 129 -8.01 -19.07 -1.80
C TYR A 129 -6.52 -19.46 -1.71
N GLN A 130 -5.88 -19.70 -2.85
CA GLN A 130 -4.46 -20.07 -2.92
C GLN A 130 -3.52 -19.01 -2.31
N ASN A 131 -3.93 -17.75 -2.24
CA ASN A 131 -3.14 -16.69 -1.60
C ASN A 131 -3.01 -16.90 -0.09
N TYR A 132 -3.89 -17.68 0.52
CA TYR A 132 -3.92 -17.95 1.96
C TYR A 132 -3.37 -19.33 2.36
N VAL A 133 -3.17 -20.22 1.38
CA VAL A 133 -2.68 -21.58 1.64
C VAL A 133 -1.17 -21.55 1.78
N ASN A 134 -0.64 -22.23 2.79
CA ASN A 134 0.79 -22.47 3.08
C ASN A 134 1.57 -21.39 3.85
N ASN A 135 1.01 -20.20 4.19
CA ASN A 135 1.82 -19.10 4.73
C ASN A 135 1.31 -18.45 6.01
N ASN A 136 0.23 -18.91 6.64
CA ASN A 136 -0.43 -18.18 7.76
C ASN A 136 -0.62 -16.67 7.49
N ILE A 137 -0.76 -16.30 6.22
CA ILE A 137 -0.77 -14.90 5.77
C ILE A 137 -1.99 -14.14 6.28
N SER A 138 -3.08 -14.86 6.59
CA SER A 138 -4.31 -14.27 7.11
C SER A 138 -4.16 -13.62 8.49
N ILE A 139 -3.14 -13.99 9.27
CA ILE A 139 -2.83 -13.37 10.55
C ILE A 139 -1.88 -12.18 10.43
N TYR A 140 -1.35 -11.94 9.23
CA TYR A 140 -0.37 -10.89 8.98
C TYR A 140 -1.05 -9.60 8.52
N GLU A 141 -1.11 -8.61 9.41
CA GLU A 141 -1.69 -7.27 9.15
C GLU A 141 -1.10 -6.64 7.89
N GLY A 142 0.20 -6.81 7.65
CA GLY A 142 0.89 -6.30 6.47
C GLY A 142 0.39 -6.86 5.14
N PHE A 143 -0.21 -8.05 5.11
CA PHE A 143 -0.84 -8.57 3.91
C PHE A 143 -2.06 -7.74 3.52
N TYR A 144 -2.97 -7.50 4.46
CA TYR A 144 -4.17 -6.71 4.23
C TYR A 144 -3.82 -5.26 3.87
N ALA A 145 -2.83 -4.70 4.55
CA ALA A 145 -2.30 -3.37 4.24
C ALA A 145 -1.71 -3.32 2.82
N SER A 146 -0.93 -4.32 2.40
CA SER A 146 -0.32 -4.40 1.07
C SER A 146 -1.36 -4.53 -0.04
N VAL A 147 -2.38 -5.38 0.14
CA VAL A 147 -3.48 -5.54 -0.82
C VAL A 147 -4.27 -4.24 -0.95
N THR A 148 -4.65 -3.64 0.19
CA THR A 148 -5.38 -2.37 0.19
C THR A 148 -4.56 -1.24 -0.43
N TYR A 149 -3.27 -1.16 -0.10
CA TYR A 149 -2.36 -0.18 -0.70
C TYR A 149 -2.28 -0.34 -2.22
N ALA A 150 -2.01 -1.54 -2.73
CA ALA A 150 -1.89 -1.80 -4.16
C ALA A 150 -3.20 -1.46 -4.90
N PHE A 151 -4.34 -1.84 -4.33
CA PHE A 151 -5.65 -1.51 -4.86
C PHE A 151 -5.91 -0.01 -4.91
N LEU A 152 -5.71 0.72 -3.81
CA LEU A 152 -5.95 2.16 -3.77
C LEU A 152 -4.93 2.94 -4.61
N ALA A 153 -3.66 2.50 -4.66
CA ALA A 153 -2.64 3.11 -5.50
C ALA A 153 -2.92 2.91 -7.01
N SER A 154 -3.55 1.79 -7.39
CA SER A 154 -3.97 1.54 -8.78
C SER A 154 -5.08 2.47 -9.26
N LEU A 155 -5.80 3.15 -8.34
CA LEU A 155 -6.78 4.18 -8.69
C LEU A 155 -6.13 5.48 -9.21
N GLY A 156 -4.80 5.63 -9.11
CA GLY A 156 -4.09 6.84 -9.52
C GLY A 156 -4.31 8.03 -8.57
N VAL A 157 -4.72 7.79 -7.32
CA VAL A 157 -4.90 8.84 -6.31
C VAL A 157 -3.62 9.04 -5.49
N PRO A 158 -3.33 10.26 -4.99
CA PRO A 158 -2.24 10.49 -4.08
C PRO A 158 -2.43 9.68 -2.79
N LEU A 159 -1.55 8.71 -2.57
CA LEU A 159 -1.55 7.79 -1.45
C LEU A 159 -0.14 7.69 -0.86
N ILE A 160 -0.05 7.74 0.45
CA ILE A 160 1.20 7.56 1.21
C ILE A 160 1.01 6.34 2.11
N GLY A 161 1.89 5.34 1.95
CA GLY A 161 2.02 4.22 2.87
C GLY A 161 3.02 4.53 3.98
N GLU A 162 2.83 3.96 5.16
CA GLU A 162 3.76 4.15 6.29
C GLU A 162 4.01 5.63 6.62
N ASP A 163 2.96 6.44 6.57
CA ASP A 163 3.05 7.89 6.68
C ASP A 163 3.45 8.35 8.08
N THR A 164 4.67 8.86 8.22
CA THR A 164 5.29 9.20 9.51
C THR A 164 4.70 10.45 10.14
N THR A 165 4.48 10.38 11.45
CA THR A 165 4.08 11.49 12.31
C THR A 165 5.03 11.60 13.51
N ASN A 166 4.88 12.63 14.31
CA ASN A 166 5.61 12.76 15.58
C ASN A 166 5.21 11.75 16.66
N ARG A 167 4.14 10.96 16.43
CA ARG A 167 3.58 10.00 17.40
C ARG A 167 3.57 8.56 16.91
N GLY A 168 4.02 8.33 15.70
CA GLY A 168 4.06 7.02 15.07
C GLY A 168 3.90 7.08 13.57
N ARG A 169 3.49 5.99 12.97
CA ARG A 169 3.22 5.86 11.53
C ARG A 169 1.77 5.51 11.31
N ILE A 170 1.19 6.12 10.30
CA ILE A 170 -0.15 5.82 9.78
C ILE A 170 0.03 4.75 8.71
N ASP A 171 -0.77 3.71 8.73
CA ASP A 171 -0.65 2.65 7.71
C ASP A 171 -0.88 3.20 6.31
N LEU A 172 -1.97 3.93 6.08
CA LEU A 172 -2.24 4.58 4.79
C LEU A 172 -2.86 5.97 4.98
N THR A 173 -2.42 6.93 4.17
CA THR A 173 -3.04 8.24 4.04
C THR A 173 -3.37 8.52 2.59
N LEU A 174 -4.65 8.79 2.26
CA LEU A 174 -5.07 9.26 0.95
C LEU A 174 -5.38 10.75 0.99
N ASN A 175 -4.96 11.47 -0.04
CA ASN A 175 -5.29 12.87 -0.23
C ASN A 175 -5.98 13.04 -1.59
N ILE A 176 -7.31 13.14 -1.58
CA ILE A 176 -8.12 13.22 -2.78
C ILE A 176 -8.99 14.48 -2.75
N GLU A 177 -8.70 15.43 -3.64
CA GLU A 177 -9.32 16.75 -3.70
C GLU A 177 -9.37 17.46 -2.33
N GLN A 178 -10.56 17.73 -1.78
CA GLN A 178 -10.75 18.40 -0.49
C GLN A 178 -10.85 17.41 0.69
N LYS A 179 -10.44 16.14 0.49
CA LYS A 179 -10.58 15.09 1.50
C LYS A 179 -9.26 14.40 1.79
N ILE A 180 -9.09 14.06 3.06
CA ILE A 180 -7.96 13.25 3.56
C ILE A 180 -8.54 12.06 4.30
N TYR A 181 -8.12 10.86 3.93
CA TYR A 181 -8.45 9.62 4.62
C TYR A 181 -7.22 9.12 5.34
N ILE A 182 -7.32 8.94 6.64
CA ILE A 182 -6.30 8.36 7.51
C ILE A 182 -6.78 6.97 7.89
N ILE A 183 -6.09 5.94 7.43
CA ILE A 183 -6.53 4.55 7.54
C ILE A 183 -5.54 3.76 8.38
N GLU A 184 -6.05 3.02 9.34
CA GLU A 184 -5.32 2.04 10.15
C GLU A 184 -5.96 0.66 10.01
N PHE A 185 -5.13 -0.36 10.06
CA PHE A 185 -5.52 -1.76 9.99
C PHE A 185 -5.27 -2.48 11.29
N LYS A 186 -6.10 -3.45 11.60
CA LYS A 186 -5.87 -4.43 12.65
C LYS A 186 -6.39 -5.80 12.24
N VAL A 187 -5.72 -6.84 12.69
CA VAL A 187 -6.17 -8.21 12.56
C VAL A 187 -6.54 -8.74 13.94
N GLY A 188 -7.67 -9.43 14.03
CA GLY A 188 -8.17 -9.98 15.31
C GLY A 188 -8.75 -8.92 16.25
N SER A 189 -8.38 -8.95 17.52
CA SER A 189 -9.03 -8.18 18.60
C SER A 189 -8.62 -6.71 18.74
N GLY A 190 -7.76 -6.18 17.86
CA GLY A 190 -7.33 -4.78 17.90
C GLY A 190 -8.45 -3.78 17.59
N ASN A 191 -8.26 -2.50 17.95
CA ASN A 191 -9.15 -1.40 17.57
C ASN A 191 -8.37 -0.36 16.78
N ALA A 192 -8.48 -0.44 15.46
CA ALA A 192 -7.76 0.43 14.53
C ALA A 192 -8.15 1.91 14.70
N LEU A 193 -9.44 2.23 14.82
CA LEU A 193 -9.90 3.62 14.99
C LEU A 193 -9.39 4.24 16.30
N GLN A 194 -9.35 3.46 17.36
CA GLN A 194 -8.86 3.91 18.66
C GLN A 194 -7.37 4.30 18.58
N GLN A 195 -6.57 3.55 17.86
CA GLN A 195 -5.15 3.87 17.65
C GLN A 195 -4.98 5.24 16.98
N ILE A 196 -5.76 5.55 15.94
CA ILE A 196 -5.70 6.87 15.26
C ILE A 196 -6.03 8.00 16.24
N LYS A 197 -7.05 7.80 17.10
CA LYS A 197 -7.47 8.79 18.09
C LYS A 197 -6.42 9.03 19.17
N GLU A 198 -5.87 7.97 19.75
CA GLU A 198 -4.84 8.04 20.79
C GLU A 198 -3.54 8.71 20.27
N LYS A 199 -3.14 8.36 19.06
CA LYS A 199 -1.99 8.94 18.38
C LYS A 199 -2.27 10.31 17.76
N LYS A 200 -3.54 10.71 17.66
CA LYS A 200 -3.99 11.99 17.07
C LYS A 200 -3.39 12.23 15.68
N TYR A 201 -3.35 11.22 14.85
CA TYR A 201 -2.72 11.30 13.53
C TYR A 201 -3.30 12.40 12.64
N TYR A 202 -4.58 12.73 12.80
CA TYR A 202 -5.26 13.81 12.08
C TYR A 202 -4.64 15.20 12.33
N GLU A 203 -3.91 15.41 13.43
CA GLU A 203 -3.26 16.70 13.72
C GLU A 203 -2.25 17.10 12.63
N LYS A 204 -1.57 16.11 12.01
CA LYS A 204 -0.63 16.33 10.91
C LYS A 204 -1.25 17.10 9.75
N TYR A 205 -2.54 16.88 9.49
CA TYR A 205 -3.23 17.34 8.28
C TYR A 205 -4.16 18.55 8.51
N ARG A 206 -4.40 18.98 9.76
CA ARG A 206 -5.30 20.10 10.06
C ARG A 206 -4.95 21.39 9.34
N HIS A 207 -3.66 21.64 9.10
CA HIS A 207 -3.19 22.86 8.43
C HIS A 207 -3.62 22.96 6.96
N LEU A 208 -4.07 21.86 6.34
CA LEU A 208 -4.48 21.82 4.94
C LEU A 208 -5.92 22.31 4.72
N ASN A 209 -6.70 22.52 5.80
CA ASN A 209 -8.11 22.95 5.74
C ASN A 209 -8.97 22.08 4.82
N LYS A 210 -8.78 20.76 4.90
CA LYS A 210 -9.54 19.72 4.18
C LYS A 210 -10.41 18.95 5.15
N ASP A 211 -11.45 18.30 4.64
CA ASP A 211 -12.24 17.33 5.39
C ASP A 211 -11.38 16.12 5.72
N ILE A 212 -11.21 15.80 6.99
CA ILE A 212 -10.40 14.67 7.43
C ILE A 212 -11.32 13.55 7.90
N TYR A 213 -11.15 12.37 7.33
CA TYR A 213 -11.83 11.13 7.70
C TYR A 213 -10.82 10.17 8.30
N ILE A 214 -11.03 9.76 9.55
CA ILE A 214 -10.24 8.72 10.18
C ILE A 214 -11.02 7.40 10.06
N VAL A 215 -10.35 6.35 9.58
CA VAL A 215 -10.96 5.07 9.23
C VAL A 215 -10.17 3.94 9.86
N GLY A 216 -10.81 3.19 10.73
CA GLY A 216 -10.26 1.96 11.31
C GLY A 216 -10.88 0.73 10.65
N ILE A 217 -10.04 -0.14 10.11
CA ILE A 217 -10.44 -1.38 9.42
C ILE A 217 -9.89 -2.58 10.19
N ASN A 218 -10.79 -3.41 10.68
CA ASN A 218 -10.44 -4.65 11.35
C ASN A 218 -10.71 -5.85 10.44
N PHE A 219 -9.80 -6.82 10.43
CA PHE A 219 -9.90 -8.07 9.68
C PHE A 219 -10.06 -9.26 10.60
N ASP A 220 -10.82 -10.24 10.13
CA ASP A 220 -10.93 -11.54 10.76
C ASP A 220 -9.97 -12.54 10.11
N GLU A 221 -9.21 -13.27 10.93
CA GLU A 221 -8.20 -14.24 10.48
C GLU A 221 -8.83 -15.47 9.81
N GLN A 222 -10.02 -15.88 10.26
CA GLN A 222 -10.71 -17.09 9.77
C GLN A 222 -11.53 -16.77 8.54
N GLU A 223 -12.32 -15.70 8.59
CA GLU A 223 -13.14 -15.25 7.46
C GLU A 223 -12.28 -14.60 6.36
N ARG A 224 -11.03 -14.17 6.69
CA ARG A 224 -10.07 -13.54 5.76
C ARG A 224 -10.65 -12.32 5.06
N ASN A 225 -11.49 -11.60 5.78
CA ASN A 225 -12.19 -10.43 5.27
C ASN A 225 -12.39 -9.40 6.40
N ILE A 226 -12.99 -8.27 6.06
CA ILE A 226 -13.28 -7.19 7.00
C ILE A 226 -14.31 -7.64 8.02
N SER A 227 -13.96 -7.59 9.31
CA SER A 227 -14.85 -7.83 10.44
C SER A 227 -15.37 -6.52 11.06
N GLY A 228 -14.66 -5.41 10.87
CA GLY A 228 -15.05 -4.10 11.37
C GLY A 228 -14.57 -2.97 10.46
N PHE A 229 -15.47 -2.01 10.23
CA PHE A 229 -15.17 -0.77 9.51
C PHE A 229 -15.80 0.39 10.27
N THR A 230 -14.98 1.17 10.91
CA THR A 230 -15.41 2.30 11.76
C THR A 230 -14.72 3.58 11.32
N TRP A 231 -15.41 4.71 11.40
CA TRP A 231 -14.87 5.98 10.96
C TRP A 231 -15.44 7.17 11.71
N GLU A 232 -14.73 8.29 11.66
CA GLU A 232 -15.18 9.60 12.14
C GLU A 232 -14.66 10.70 11.20
N ALA A 233 -15.39 11.81 11.14
CA ALA A 233 -15.02 13.02 10.40
C ALA A 233 -14.54 14.11 11.36
N PHE A 234 -13.55 14.93 10.91
CA PHE A 234 -12.95 16.05 11.65
C PHE A 234 -12.92 17.32 10.81
#